data_97c81bffa371729fde6e88dc36535490
#
_entry.id   97c81bffa371729fde6e88dc36535490
#
_cell.length_a   1.000
_cell.length_b   1.000
_cell.length_c   1.000
_cell.angle_alpha   90.00
_cell.angle_beta   90.00
_cell.angle_gamma   90.00
#
_symmetry.space_group_name_H-M   'P 1'
#
loop_
_entity.id
_entity.type
_entity.pdbx_description
1 polymer ?
#
loop_
_entity_poly.entity_id
_entity_poly.type
_entity_poly.pdbx_seq_one_letter_code
_entity_poly.pdbx_strand_id
1 'polypeptide(L)'
;MVKFFSLASLVCALSVSAVSAKEIQEHNQMMNHGDGHMMDMDGAMVMGQNTDTLPGGCDKIAATKEITVRAGHKYSEKFPGTMFAFDQQEYQFEPCTKLTVHFINEDEIRHQWMMHGLPKYLYPKGMFHLEVSGPGKVSGTLILPPGDKTYLVHCDIAQHMEKGMKGQLKVGKGGEDLPSIPGVTASIFPDDYSGKPYDPKVDAPVTPAPVAAQPAAAKAAPAPAQPDDSIVSGVTVIGLAIGFVAAPWLAKRFAGMSAGEIVATILEQAAHWVGLVVQLLGKLVKMVSGKSAIALPDK
;
A
#
# COMPACT_ATOMS: atom_id res chain seq x y z
N MET A 1 56.60 1.89 -28.07
CA MET A 1 55.70 2.26 -26.96
C MET A 1 54.26 2.62 -27.36
N VAL A 2 53.84 2.41 -28.60
CA VAL A 2 52.49 2.81 -29.07
C VAL A 2 51.47 1.67 -29.06
N LYS A 3 51.89 0.40 -28.88
CA LYS A 3 50.97 -0.75 -28.92
C LYS A 3 50.30 -1.13 -27.58
N PHE A 4 50.72 -0.56 -26.47
CA PHE A 4 50.11 -0.82 -25.16
C PHE A 4 48.91 0.10 -24.81
N PHE A 5 48.78 1.25 -25.46
CA PHE A 5 47.69 2.18 -25.24
C PHE A 5 46.36 1.75 -25.91
N SER A 6 46.41 0.96 -26.97
CA SER A 6 45.21 0.51 -27.68
C SER A 6 44.45 -0.60 -26.96
N LEU A 7 45.09 -1.38 -26.11
CA LEU A 7 44.44 -2.49 -25.42
C LEU A 7 43.71 -2.01 -24.15
N ALA A 8 44.23 -1.00 -23.49
CA ALA A 8 43.62 -0.39 -22.31
C ALA A 8 42.32 0.41 -22.64
N SER A 9 42.30 1.03 -23.83
CA SER A 9 41.09 1.75 -24.29
C SER A 9 39.96 0.83 -24.72
N LEU A 10 40.22 -0.41 -25.12
CA LEU A 10 39.20 -1.38 -25.53
C LEU A 10 38.55 -2.05 -24.33
N VAL A 11 39.25 -2.19 -23.20
CA VAL A 11 38.70 -2.77 -21.96
C VAL A 11 37.78 -1.79 -21.22
N CYS A 12 38.02 -0.47 -21.31
CA CYS A 12 37.14 0.53 -20.74
C CYS A 12 35.81 0.72 -21.52
N ALA A 13 35.77 0.36 -22.79
CA ALA A 13 34.54 0.52 -23.61
C ALA A 13 33.52 -0.64 -23.44
N LEU A 14 33.88 -1.73 -22.72
CA LEU A 14 33.02 -2.89 -22.50
C LEU A 14 32.34 -2.90 -21.11
N SER A 15 32.60 -1.92 -20.27
CA SER A 15 31.77 -1.68 -19.07
C SER A 15 30.49 -0.90 -19.46
N VAL A 16 29.76 -1.39 -20.44
CA VAL A 16 28.35 -1.06 -20.59
C VAL A 16 27.68 -1.64 -19.35
N SER A 17 27.40 -0.77 -18.40
CA SER A 17 26.53 -1.08 -17.27
C SER A 17 25.26 -1.64 -17.84
N ALA A 18 25.10 -2.97 -17.79
CA ALA A 18 23.80 -3.58 -17.96
C ALA A 18 22.93 -2.97 -16.84
N VAL A 19 22.11 -1.97 -17.19
CA VAL A 19 21.00 -1.57 -16.36
C VAL A 19 20.11 -2.79 -16.31
N SER A 20 20.32 -3.62 -15.29
CA SER A 20 19.47 -4.78 -15.03
C SER A 20 18.11 -4.19 -14.71
N ALA A 21 17.18 -4.28 -15.64
CA ALA A 21 15.78 -4.01 -15.33
C ALA A 21 15.44 -4.92 -14.15
N LYS A 22 15.06 -4.34 -13.02
CA LYS A 22 14.68 -5.11 -11.85
C LYS A 22 13.50 -6.00 -12.24
N GLU A 23 13.61 -7.28 -11.96
CA GLU A 23 12.58 -8.24 -12.28
C GLU A 23 11.33 -7.94 -11.45
N ILE A 24 10.16 -7.94 -12.11
CA ILE A 24 8.87 -7.74 -11.44
C ILE A 24 8.54 -9.03 -10.72
N GLN A 25 8.49 -8.98 -9.39
CA GLN A 25 8.11 -10.11 -8.55
C GLN A 25 6.63 -10.42 -8.72
N GLU A 26 6.30 -11.67 -9.02
CA GLU A 26 4.91 -12.12 -9.13
C GLU A 26 4.43 -12.73 -7.80
N HIS A 27 3.39 -12.14 -7.22
CA HIS A 27 2.81 -12.53 -5.94
C HIS A 27 1.63 -13.48 -6.15
N ASN A 28 1.91 -14.79 -6.13
CA ASN A 28 0.93 -15.85 -6.41
C ASN A 28 0.53 -16.68 -5.18
N GLN A 29 1.26 -16.55 -4.07
CA GLN A 29 1.06 -17.36 -2.86
C GLN A 29 0.30 -16.57 -1.79
N MET A 30 -0.94 -16.21 -2.13
CA MET A 30 -1.81 -15.43 -1.24
C MET A 30 -2.45 -16.32 -0.18
N MET A 31 -2.27 -15.97 1.08
CA MET A 31 -2.91 -16.63 2.23
C MET A 31 -4.12 -15.82 2.71
N ASN A 32 -5.20 -16.52 3.06
CA ASN A 32 -6.38 -15.86 3.62
C ASN A 32 -6.15 -15.52 5.10
N HIS A 33 -6.18 -14.25 5.43
CA HIS A 33 -6.02 -13.74 6.80
C HIS A 33 -7.35 -13.43 7.51
N GLY A 34 -8.49 -13.77 6.90
CA GLY A 34 -9.82 -13.42 7.38
C GLY A 34 -10.29 -12.05 6.87
N ASP A 35 -11.49 -11.63 7.24
CA ASP A 35 -12.12 -10.34 6.87
C ASP A 35 -12.06 -9.98 5.36
N GLY A 36 -11.88 -10.99 4.49
CA GLY A 36 -11.75 -10.81 3.05
C GLY A 36 -10.38 -10.32 2.57
N HIS A 37 -9.36 -10.37 3.43
CA HIS A 37 -7.98 -10.07 3.07
C HIS A 37 -7.22 -11.34 2.67
N MET A 38 -6.57 -11.26 1.54
CA MET A 38 -5.57 -12.23 1.10
C MET A 38 -4.22 -11.51 1.03
N MET A 39 -3.22 -12.03 1.71
CA MET A 39 -1.87 -11.43 1.77
C MET A 39 -0.81 -12.50 1.55
N ASP A 40 0.33 -12.08 1.04
CA ASP A 40 1.55 -12.89 1.10
C ASP A 40 2.56 -12.31 2.11
N MET A 41 3.67 -13.00 2.30
CA MET A 41 4.73 -12.55 3.22
C MET A 41 5.66 -11.50 2.60
N ASP A 42 5.54 -11.27 1.29
CA ASP A 42 6.48 -10.46 0.51
C ASP A 42 5.89 -9.07 0.15
N GLY A 43 4.70 -8.74 0.68
CA GLY A 43 4.14 -7.39 0.63
C GLY A 43 3.11 -7.17 -0.45
N ALA A 44 2.37 -8.21 -0.85
CA ALA A 44 1.17 -8.07 -1.67
C ALA A 44 -0.10 -8.34 -0.88
N MET A 45 -1.18 -7.66 -1.24
CA MET A 45 -2.51 -7.82 -0.66
C MET A 45 -3.61 -7.73 -1.71
N VAL A 46 -4.62 -8.58 -1.55
CA VAL A 46 -5.90 -8.52 -2.28
C VAL A 46 -7.03 -8.49 -1.27
N MET A 47 -7.93 -7.52 -1.37
CA MET A 47 -9.15 -7.47 -0.58
C MET A 47 -10.38 -7.38 -1.48
N GLY A 48 -11.46 -8.06 -1.09
CA GLY A 48 -12.71 -8.06 -1.86
C GLY A 48 -12.67 -8.98 -3.07
N GLN A 49 -11.81 -10.01 -3.06
CA GLN A 49 -11.81 -11.05 -4.10
C GLN A 49 -13.20 -11.67 -4.24
N ASN A 50 -13.74 -11.67 -5.45
CA ASN A 50 -15.03 -12.26 -5.77
C ASN A 50 -15.02 -12.86 -7.17
N THR A 51 -15.04 -14.18 -7.25
CA THR A 51 -14.91 -14.92 -8.51
C THR A 51 -16.22 -15.50 -9.03
N ASP A 52 -17.26 -15.59 -8.17
CA ASP A 52 -18.44 -16.40 -8.47
C ASP A 52 -19.77 -15.87 -7.89
N THR A 53 -19.72 -15.00 -6.86
CA THR A 53 -20.94 -14.54 -6.20
C THR A 53 -21.48 -13.29 -6.90
N LEU A 54 -22.66 -13.40 -7.49
CA LEU A 54 -23.28 -12.31 -8.24
C LEU A 54 -23.76 -11.17 -7.34
N PRO A 55 -23.46 -9.90 -7.68
CA PRO A 55 -24.12 -8.76 -7.05
C PRO A 55 -25.62 -8.79 -7.27
N GLY A 56 -26.38 -8.32 -6.27
CA GLY A 56 -27.84 -8.22 -6.39
C GLY A 56 -28.24 -7.37 -7.59
N GLY A 57 -29.14 -7.90 -8.42
CA GLY A 57 -29.53 -7.29 -9.69
C GLY A 57 -28.75 -7.80 -10.90
N CYS A 58 -27.78 -8.69 -10.72
CA CYS A 58 -27.14 -9.45 -11.78
C CYS A 58 -27.74 -10.86 -11.85
N ASP A 59 -28.36 -11.23 -12.97
CA ASP A 59 -28.91 -12.58 -13.18
C ASP A 59 -27.82 -13.57 -13.62
N LYS A 60 -26.78 -13.07 -14.29
CA LYS A 60 -25.63 -13.84 -14.78
C LYS A 60 -24.43 -12.92 -15.00
N ILE A 61 -23.25 -13.51 -15.17
CA ILE A 61 -22.07 -12.79 -15.66
C ILE A 61 -22.32 -12.39 -17.11
N ALA A 62 -22.33 -11.08 -17.38
CA ALA A 62 -22.56 -10.52 -18.70
C ALA A 62 -21.33 -10.69 -19.62
N ALA A 63 -20.15 -10.47 -19.06
CA ALA A 63 -18.86 -10.62 -19.75
C ALA A 63 -17.76 -11.04 -18.78
N THR A 64 -16.71 -11.67 -19.27
CA THR A 64 -15.46 -11.87 -18.54
C THR A 64 -14.36 -11.09 -19.22
N LYS A 65 -13.68 -10.24 -18.46
CA LYS A 65 -12.64 -9.33 -18.95
C LYS A 65 -11.41 -9.40 -18.03
N GLU A 66 -10.26 -9.19 -18.64
CA GLU A 66 -8.99 -9.05 -17.93
C GLU A 66 -8.33 -7.76 -18.37
N ILE A 67 -7.74 -7.03 -17.42
CA ILE A 67 -6.95 -5.83 -17.68
C ILE A 67 -5.64 -5.89 -16.92
N THR A 68 -4.63 -5.25 -17.50
CA THR A 68 -3.38 -4.96 -16.80
C THR A 68 -3.34 -3.48 -16.50
N VAL A 69 -3.14 -3.14 -15.23
CA VAL A 69 -2.96 -1.77 -14.76
C VAL A 69 -1.53 -1.63 -14.26
N ARG A 70 -0.80 -0.69 -14.82
CA ARG A 70 0.57 -0.39 -14.39
C ARG A 70 0.59 0.91 -13.60
N ALA A 71 1.38 0.95 -12.53
CA ALA A 71 1.52 2.10 -11.65
C ALA A 71 2.99 2.50 -11.54
N GLY A 72 3.24 3.79 -11.43
CA GLY A 72 4.59 4.31 -11.19
C GLY A 72 4.79 5.76 -11.61
N HIS A 73 5.94 6.30 -11.24
CA HIS A 73 6.36 7.66 -11.54
C HIS A 73 6.36 7.96 -13.06
N LYS A 74 6.85 7.03 -13.88
CA LYS A 74 6.98 7.24 -15.33
C LYS A 74 5.67 7.53 -16.04
N TYR A 75 4.54 7.08 -15.48
CA TYR A 75 3.23 7.31 -16.09
C TYR A 75 2.69 8.71 -15.82
N SER A 76 3.27 9.42 -14.84
CA SER A 76 2.91 10.80 -14.50
C SER A 76 3.57 11.84 -15.40
N GLU A 77 4.64 11.52 -16.12
CA GLU A 77 5.40 12.46 -16.95
C GLU A 77 4.55 13.23 -17.95
N LYS A 78 3.48 12.61 -18.45
CA LYS A 78 2.52 13.23 -19.38
C LYS A 78 1.49 14.17 -18.71
N PHE A 79 1.48 14.24 -17.38
CA PHE A 79 0.52 15.03 -16.60
C PHE A 79 1.25 16.04 -15.71
N PRO A 80 1.37 17.31 -16.11
CA PRO A 80 2.02 18.34 -15.31
C PRO A 80 1.46 18.41 -13.89
N GLY A 81 2.34 18.53 -12.89
CA GLY A 81 1.96 18.61 -11.47
C GLY A 81 1.65 17.29 -10.78
N THR A 82 1.74 16.16 -11.48
CA THR A 82 1.60 14.85 -10.88
C THR A 82 2.96 14.22 -10.62
N MET A 83 3.04 13.32 -9.64
CA MET A 83 4.24 12.53 -9.32
C MET A 83 4.03 11.05 -9.62
N PHE A 84 2.79 10.59 -9.54
CA PHE A 84 2.43 9.19 -9.71
C PHE A 84 1.22 9.09 -10.65
N ALA A 85 1.14 8.04 -11.43
CA ALA A 85 -0.06 7.76 -12.20
C ALA A 85 -0.21 6.27 -12.49
N PHE A 86 -1.40 5.88 -12.88
CA PHE A 86 -1.61 4.64 -13.62
C PHE A 86 -1.27 4.86 -15.10
N ASP A 87 -1.03 3.79 -15.82
CA ASP A 87 -0.81 3.86 -17.27
C ASP A 87 -2.07 4.28 -18.04
N GLN A 88 -3.24 3.95 -17.48
CA GLN A 88 -4.56 4.34 -17.98
C GLN A 88 -5.42 4.93 -16.86
N GLN A 89 -6.15 6.02 -17.16
CA GLN A 89 -6.95 6.75 -16.19
C GLN A 89 -8.46 6.54 -16.35
N GLU A 90 -8.91 5.92 -17.45
CA GLU A 90 -10.32 5.64 -17.67
C GLU A 90 -10.52 4.22 -18.17
N TYR A 91 -11.49 3.52 -17.58
CA TYR A 91 -11.92 2.18 -17.94
C TYR A 91 -13.44 2.17 -18.14
N GLN A 92 -13.95 1.33 -19.05
CA GLN A 92 -15.37 1.14 -19.24
C GLN A 92 -15.71 -0.32 -19.45
N PHE A 93 -16.72 -0.81 -18.70
CA PHE A 93 -17.19 -2.19 -18.75
C PHE A 93 -18.71 -2.26 -18.72
N GLU A 94 -19.25 -3.34 -19.25
CA GLU A 94 -20.66 -3.67 -19.11
C GLU A 94 -21.01 -3.99 -17.64
N PRO A 95 -22.25 -3.70 -17.18
CA PRO A 95 -22.73 -4.15 -15.88
C PRO A 95 -22.60 -5.67 -15.73
N CYS A 96 -22.40 -6.16 -14.50
CA CYS A 96 -22.24 -7.58 -14.19
C CYS A 96 -21.04 -8.28 -14.89
N THR A 97 -20.05 -7.50 -15.32
CA THR A 97 -18.81 -8.05 -15.85
C THR A 97 -17.96 -8.66 -14.73
N LYS A 98 -17.48 -9.90 -14.91
CA LYS A 98 -16.40 -10.48 -14.13
C LYS A 98 -15.08 -9.92 -14.62
N LEU A 99 -14.44 -9.08 -13.81
CA LEU A 99 -13.23 -8.35 -14.14
C LEU A 99 -12.06 -8.87 -13.33
N THR A 100 -11.03 -9.37 -14.01
CA THR A 100 -9.73 -9.67 -13.40
C THR A 100 -8.79 -8.50 -13.66
N VAL A 101 -8.19 -7.98 -12.61
CA VAL A 101 -7.21 -6.89 -12.67
C VAL A 101 -5.84 -7.42 -12.31
N HIS A 102 -4.88 -7.30 -13.23
CA HIS A 102 -3.47 -7.56 -13.03
C HIS A 102 -2.78 -6.24 -12.70
N PHE A 103 -2.51 -6.00 -11.44
CA PHE A 103 -1.89 -4.77 -10.98
C PHE A 103 -0.37 -4.93 -10.91
N ILE A 104 0.36 -4.09 -11.63
CA ILE A 104 1.82 -4.07 -11.71
C ILE A 104 2.32 -2.76 -11.16
N ASN A 105 3.03 -2.80 -10.05
CA ASN A 105 3.80 -1.69 -9.53
C ASN A 105 5.22 -1.75 -10.09
N GLU A 106 5.66 -0.70 -10.77
CA GLU A 106 7.00 -0.61 -11.37
C GLU A 106 7.97 0.27 -10.56
N ASP A 107 7.47 0.92 -9.50
CA ASP A 107 8.29 1.69 -8.56
C ASP A 107 8.83 0.82 -7.43
N GLU A 108 9.83 1.32 -6.72
CA GLU A 108 10.38 0.69 -5.51
C GLU A 108 9.50 0.87 -4.27
N ILE A 109 8.58 1.82 -4.30
CA ILE A 109 7.65 2.10 -3.22
C ILE A 109 6.34 1.32 -3.41
N ARG A 110 5.54 1.24 -2.36
CA ARG A 110 4.24 0.59 -2.38
C ARG A 110 3.21 1.41 -3.15
N HIS A 111 2.40 0.75 -3.97
CA HIS A 111 1.24 1.33 -4.64
C HIS A 111 0.02 0.45 -4.49
N GLN A 112 -1.14 1.06 -4.71
CA GLN A 112 -2.45 0.43 -4.62
C GLN A 112 -3.29 0.74 -5.86
N TRP A 113 -4.18 -0.18 -6.21
CA TRP A 113 -5.32 0.05 -7.07
C TRP A 113 -6.58 -0.31 -6.31
N MET A 114 -7.33 0.70 -5.90
CA MET A 114 -8.47 0.55 -5.02
C MET A 114 -9.72 1.13 -5.66
N MET A 115 -10.86 0.45 -5.49
CA MET A 115 -12.18 0.90 -5.92
C MET A 115 -13.15 0.85 -4.74
N HIS A 116 -13.85 1.97 -4.49
CA HIS A 116 -14.86 2.10 -3.44
C HIS A 116 -16.28 2.12 -3.99
N GLY A 117 -17.26 1.98 -3.09
CA GLY A 117 -18.66 2.11 -3.41
C GLY A 117 -19.31 0.85 -3.98
N LEU A 118 -18.65 -0.30 -3.79
CA LEU A 118 -19.18 -1.62 -4.07
C LEU A 118 -20.22 -2.05 -3.02
N PRO A 119 -21.10 -3.03 -3.31
CA PRO A 119 -22.08 -3.54 -2.35
C PRO A 119 -21.42 -4.14 -1.11
N LYS A 120 -21.66 -3.56 0.07
CA LYS A 120 -21.04 -3.99 1.34
C LYS A 120 -21.41 -5.39 1.80
N TYR A 121 -22.54 -5.93 1.35
CA TYR A 121 -22.94 -7.30 1.66
C TYR A 121 -22.10 -8.35 0.93
N LEU A 122 -21.35 -7.93 -0.10
CA LEU A 122 -20.54 -8.82 -0.94
C LEU A 122 -19.05 -8.47 -0.86
N TYR A 123 -18.72 -7.20 -0.71
CA TYR A 123 -17.35 -6.71 -0.66
C TYR A 123 -17.05 -6.14 0.72
N PRO A 124 -16.04 -6.62 1.44
CA PRO A 124 -15.63 -6.08 2.73
C PRO A 124 -15.47 -4.56 2.65
N LYS A 125 -16.06 -3.83 3.59
CA LYS A 125 -16.07 -2.35 3.62
C LYS A 125 -16.59 -1.68 2.34
N GLY A 126 -17.15 -2.43 1.38
CA GLY A 126 -17.56 -1.93 0.06
C GLY A 126 -16.40 -1.62 -0.87
N MET A 127 -15.30 -2.36 -0.76
CA MET A 127 -14.06 -2.11 -1.48
C MET A 127 -13.56 -3.34 -2.22
N PHE A 128 -12.87 -3.08 -3.34
CA PHE A 128 -11.93 -4.00 -3.96
C PHE A 128 -10.56 -3.33 -3.97
N HIS A 129 -9.54 -4.05 -3.56
CA HIS A 129 -8.23 -3.48 -3.32
C HIS A 129 -7.12 -4.45 -3.73
N LEU A 130 -6.19 -3.95 -4.53
CA LEU A 130 -4.93 -4.58 -4.88
C LEU A 130 -3.80 -3.70 -4.38
N GLU A 131 -2.87 -4.29 -3.66
CA GLU A 131 -1.70 -3.59 -3.11
C GLU A 131 -0.47 -4.42 -3.33
N VAL A 132 0.62 -3.78 -3.70
CA VAL A 132 1.91 -4.46 -3.84
C VAL A 132 3.06 -3.50 -3.57
N SER A 133 4.02 -3.97 -2.77
CA SER A 133 5.34 -3.35 -2.66
C SER A 133 6.12 -3.68 -3.93
N GLY A 134 6.83 -2.73 -4.46
CA GLY A 134 7.36 -2.93 -5.78
C GLY A 134 8.87 -3.02 -5.91
N PRO A 135 9.33 -3.36 -7.08
CA PRO A 135 8.57 -3.77 -8.28
C PRO A 135 7.88 -5.12 -8.09
N GLY A 136 6.57 -5.16 -8.34
CA GLY A 136 5.81 -6.39 -8.14
C GLY A 136 4.48 -6.40 -8.87
N LYS A 137 3.88 -7.59 -8.96
CA LYS A 137 2.59 -7.83 -9.60
C LYS A 137 1.68 -8.64 -8.68
N VAL A 138 0.43 -8.20 -8.55
CA VAL A 138 -0.64 -8.93 -7.87
C VAL A 138 -1.89 -8.92 -8.74
N SER A 139 -2.71 -9.96 -8.63
CA SER A 139 -3.94 -10.08 -9.41
C SER A 139 -5.14 -10.35 -8.52
N GLY A 140 -6.28 -9.78 -8.88
CA GLY A 140 -7.53 -10.01 -8.18
C GLY A 140 -8.72 -9.91 -9.12
N THR A 141 -9.83 -10.55 -8.74
CA THR A 141 -11.05 -10.62 -9.53
C THR A 141 -12.22 -10.06 -8.73
N LEU A 142 -13.06 -9.26 -9.39
CA LEU A 142 -14.32 -8.78 -8.87
C LEU A 142 -15.43 -8.95 -9.91
N ILE A 143 -16.68 -8.93 -9.46
CA ILE A 143 -17.84 -8.86 -10.35
C ILE A 143 -18.47 -7.49 -10.19
N LEU A 144 -18.50 -6.73 -11.27
CA LEU A 144 -19.03 -5.36 -11.28
C LEU A 144 -20.53 -5.36 -10.99
N PRO A 145 -21.05 -4.41 -10.20
CA PRO A 145 -22.48 -4.30 -9.92
C PRO A 145 -23.30 -3.99 -11.19
N PRO A 146 -24.62 -4.22 -11.14
CA PRO A 146 -25.54 -3.79 -12.21
C PRO A 146 -25.68 -2.25 -12.22
N GLY A 147 -26.20 -1.73 -13.34
CA GLY A 147 -26.56 -0.31 -13.52
C GLY A 147 -25.40 0.54 -14.04
N ASP A 148 -25.72 1.82 -14.23
CA ASP A 148 -24.81 2.83 -14.77
C ASP A 148 -24.17 3.60 -13.61
N LYS A 149 -22.85 3.52 -13.47
CA LYS A 149 -22.12 4.21 -12.39
C LYS A 149 -20.66 4.43 -12.74
N THR A 150 -20.13 5.60 -12.35
CA THR A 150 -18.71 5.92 -12.40
C THR A 150 -18.10 5.71 -11.00
N TYR A 151 -17.03 4.93 -10.93
CA TYR A 151 -16.28 4.64 -9.71
C TYR A 151 -14.92 5.31 -9.77
N LEU A 152 -14.49 5.87 -8.64
CA LEU A 152 -13.11 6.29 -8.47
C LEU A 152 -12.24 5.05 -8.29
N VAL A 153 -11.14 5.00 -9.03
CA VAL A 153 -10.03 4.08 -8.80
C VAL A 153 -8.79 4.89 -8.44
N HIS A 154 -8.11 4.53 -7.36
CA HIS A 154 -7.00 5.35 -6.84
C HIS A 154 -6.03 4.55 -5.98
N CYS A 155 -4.89 5.15 -5.69
CA CYS A 155 -3.98 4.71 -4.64
C CYS A 155 -4.31 5.46 -3.35
N ASP A 156 -4.52 4.73 -2.24
CA ASP A 156 -4.88 5.30 -0.93
C ASP A 156 -3.65 5.50 -0.01
N ILE A 157 -2.46 5.29 -0.54
CA ILE A 157 -1.22 5.70 0.14
C ILE A 157 -1.20 7.23 0.25
N ALA A 158 -0.84 7.73 1.43
CA ALA A 158 -0.83 9.16 1.73
C ALA A 158 -0.20 10.01 0.60
N GLN A 159 -0.94 11.00 0.11
CA GLN A 159 -0.58 11.92 -0.96
C GLN A 159 -0.48 11.32 -2.39
N HIS A 160 -0.58 10.00 -2.57
CA HIS A 160 -0.46 9.43 -3.92
C HIS A 160 -1.63 9.80 -4.83
N MET A 161 -2.86 9.81 -4.30
CA MET A 161 -4.05 10.22 -5.03
C MET A 161 -3.99 11.71 -5.40
N GLU A 162 -3.60 12.56 -4.45
CA GLU A 162 -3.44 14.01 -4.65
C GLU A 162 -2.33 14.31 -5.66
N LYS A 163 -1.30 13.47 -5.69
CA LYS A 163 -0.18 13.56 -6.64
C LYS A 163 -0.43 12.85 -7.98
N GLY A 164 -1.69 12.49 -8.26
CA GLY A 164 -2.14 12.06 -9.58
C GLY A 164 -2.46 10.59 -9.75
N MET A 165 -2.21 9.71 -8.75
CA MET A 165 -2.48 8.27 -8.89
C MET A 165 -3.97 7.96 -8.69
N LYS A 166 -4.76 8.34 -9.68
CA LYS A 166 -6.21 8.13 -9.73
C LYS A 166 -6.72 8.02 -11.16
N GLY A 167 -7.86 7.38 -11.30
CA GLY A 167 -8.59 7.19 -12.55
C GLY A 167 -10.06 6.98 -12.28
N GLN A 168 -10.84 6.71 -13.31
CA GLN A 168 -12.24 6.35 -13.19
C GLN A 168 -12.57 5.06 -13.94
N LEU A 169 -13.51 4.29 -13.36
CA LEU A 169 -14.06 3.09 -13.97
C LEU A 169 -15.56 3.27 -14.14
N LYS A 170 -16.00 3.25 -15.38
CA LYS A 170 -17.40 3.36 -15.76
C LYS A 170 -18.01 1.98 -15.94
N VAL A 171 -19.12 1.73 -15.27
CA VAL A 171 -19.98 0.57 -15.48
C VAL A 171 -21.19 1.00 -16.30
N GLY A 172 -21.52 0.25 -17.34
CA GLY A 172 -22.58 0.62 -18.26
C GLY A 172 -22.26 1.93 -18.98
N LYS A 173 -23.20 2.87 -18.98
CA LYS A 173 -23.00 4.21 -19.52
C LYS A 173 -22.17 5.11 -18.60
N GLY A 174 -21.90 4.65 -17.37
CA GLY A 174 -21.33 5.47 -16.32
C GLY A 174 -22.34 6.47 -15.74
N GLY A 175 -21.89 7.19 -14.72
CA GLY A 175 -22.50 8.42 -14.23
C GLY A 175 -21.74 9.63 -14.80
N GLU A 176 -21.79 10.75 -14.09
CA GLU A 176 -20.95 11.92 -14.38
C GLU A 176 -19.45 11.57 -14.26
N ASP A 177 -18.64 12.26 -15.04
CA ASP A 177 -17.20 12.16 -14.96
C ASP A 177 -16.71 12.70 -13.62
N LEU A 178 -15.76 11.99 -13.02
CA LEU A 178 -15.16 12.44 -11.78
C LEU A 178 -14.19 13.60 -12.03
N PRO A 179 -14.16 14.60 -11.15
CA PRO A 179 -13.29 15.76 -11.32
C PRO A 179 -11.82 15.42 -11.08
N SER A 180 -10.95 16.18 -11.68
CA SER A 180 -9.49 16.12 -11.46
C SER A 180 -8.88 14.74 -11.77
N ILE A 181 -9.39 14.00 -12.75
CA ILE A 181 -8.78 12.78 -13.27
C ILE A 181 -7.71 13.18 -14.29
N PRO A 182 -6.42 12.88 -14.06
CA PRO A 182 -5.34 13.30 -14.95
C PRO A 182 -5.58 12.89 -16.40
N GLY A 183 -5.55 13.87 -17.32
CA GLY A 183 -5.75 13.63 -18.75
C GLY A 183 -7.17 13.28 -19.19
N VAL A 184 -8.14 13.18 -18.28
CA VAL A 184 -9.55 12.89 -18.58
C VAL A 184 -10.43 14.10 -18.28
N THR A 185 -10.33 14.64 -17.04
CA THR A 185 -11.12 15.80 -16.62
C THR A 185 -10.24 16.90 -16.04
N ALA A 186 -10.71 18.14 -16.13
CA ALA A 186 -9.99 19.28 -15.60
C ALA A 186 -9.82 19.18 -14.07
N SER A 187 -8.67 19.66 -13.59
CA SER A 187 -8.47 19.83 -12.15
C SER A 187 -9.41 20.90 -11.61
N ILE A 188 -10.08 20.63 -10.49
CA ILE A 188 -10.90 21.63 -9.80
C ILE A 188 -10.00 22.75 -9.26
N PHE A 189 -8.78 22.40 -8.87
CA PHE A 189 -7.76 23.33 -8.40
C PHE A 189 -6.53 23.20 -9.30
N PRO A 190 -6.51 23.86 -10.47
CA PRO A 190 -5.34 23.81 -11.34
C PRO A 190 -4.16 24.47 -10.62
N ASP A 191 -3.06 23.75 -10.50
CA ASP A 191 -1.81 24.33 -10.01
C ASP A 191 -1.34 25.41 -11.00
N ASP A 192 -0.95 26.58 -10.48
CA ASP A 192 -0.33 27.62 -11.30
C ASP A 192 1.20 27.50 -11.25
N TYR A 193 1.77 26.95 -12.31
CA TYR A 193 3.24 26.87 -12.49
C TYR A 193 3.84 28.13 -13.14
N SER A 194 3.06 29.20 -13.32
CA SER A 194 3.54 30.43 -13.95
C SER A 194 4.56 31.20 -13.10
N GLY A 195 4.76 30.79 -11.84
CA GLY A 195 5.63 31.48 -10.87
C GLY A 195 5.08 32.82 -10.39
N LYS A 196 3.82 33.12 -10.69
CA LYS A 196 3.14 34.31 -10.14
C LYS A 196 2.77 34.08 -8.69
N PRO A 197 2.86 35.11 -7.84
CA PRO A 197 2.35 35.00 -6.47
C PRO A 197 0.86 34.67 -6.46
N TYR A 198 0.44 33.79 -5.56
CA TYR A 198 -0.97 33.46 -5.37
C TYR A 198 -1.78 34.72 -5.01
N ASP A 199 -2.82 35.02 -5.76
CA ASP A 199 -3.78 36.08 -5.47
C ASP A 199 -5.12 35.47 -5.03
N PRO A 200 -5.49 35.55 -3.74
CA PRO A 200 -6.72 34.95 -3.25
C PRO A 200 -8.01 35.56 -3.84
N LYS A 201 -7.92 36.69 -4.55
CA LYS A 201 -9.06 37.31 -5.21
C LYS A 201 -9.29 36.79 -6.62
N VAL A 202 -8.19 36.34 -7.29
CA VAL A 202 -8.23 35.83 -8.68
C VAL A 202 -8.22 34.32 -8.69
N ASP A 203 -7.46 33.71 -7.76
CA ASP A 203 -7.23 32.27 -7.69
C ASP A 203 -8.16 31.58 -6.67
N ALA A 204 -9.25 32.26 -6.24
CA ALA A 204 -10.24 31.63 -5.38
C ALA A 204 -10.84 30.39 -6.06
N PRO A 205 -10.99 29.27 -5.32
CA PRO A 205 -11.60 28.07 -5.87
C PRO A 205 -12.93 28.40 -6.51
N VAL A 206 -13.12 27.99 -7.77
CA VAL A 206 -14.44 28.08 -8.41
C VAL A 206 -15.38 27.23 -7.58
N THR A 207 -16.23 27.85 -6.78
CA THR A 207 -17.23 27.14 -5.99
C THR A 207 -18.09 26.35 -6.99
N PRO A 208 -18.12 25.01 -6.95
CA PRO A 208 -19.01 24.24 -7.79
C PRO A 208 -20.43 24.75 -7.56
N ALA A 209 -21.21 24.92 -8.64
CA ALA A 209 -22.62 25.23 -8.50
C ALA A 209 -23.24 24.27 -7.48
N PRO A 210 -24.17 24.74 -6.61
CA PRO A 210 -24.70 23.89 -5.54
C PRO A 210 -25.30 22.64 -6.16
N VAL A 211 -24.66 21.51 -5.95
CA VAL A 211 -25.25 20.21 -6.20
C VAL A 211 -26.51 20.17 -5.36
N ALA A 212 -27.65 19.99 -6.00
CA ALA A 212 -28.94 19.90 -5.33
C ALA A 212 -28.81 18.97 -4.13
N ALA A 213 -29.13 19.48 -2.93
CA ALA A 213 -28.93 18.79 -1.68
C ALA A 213 -29.57 17.41 -1.73
N GLN A 214 -28.75 16.37 -1.69
CA GLN A 214 -29.23 15.04 -1.36
C GLN A 214 -29.89 15.10 0.02
N PRO A 215 -31.04 14.43 0.24
CA PRO A 215 -31.68 14.41 1.54
C PRO A 215 -30.69 13.94 2.59
N ALA A 216 -30.57 14.72 3.66
CA ALA A 216 -29.67 14.44 4.76
C ALA A 216 -29.85 12.99 5.25
N ALA A 217 -28.83 12.19 5.05
CA ALA A 217 -28.76 10.87 5.65
C ALA A 217 -28.85 11.04 7.18
N ALA A 218 -29.72 10.25 7.79
CA ALA A 218 -29.93 10.25 9.22
C ALA A 218 -28.61 10.17 9.97
N LYS A 219 -28.47 11.01 10.99
CA LYS A 219 -27.31 11.16 11.86
C LYS A 219 -26.85 9.78 12.35
N ALA A 220 -25.79 9.25 11.74
CA ALA A 220 -25.17 8.04 12.20
C ALA A 220 -24.54 8.30 13.58
N ALA A 221 -24.69 7.35 14.49
CA ALA A 221 -24.01 7.37 15.78
C ALA A 221 -22.49 7.46 15.56
N PRO A 222 -21.74 8.09 16.51
CA PRO A 222 -20.30 8.22 16.37
C PRO A 222 -19.67 6.85 16.21
N ALA A 223 -18.91 6.68 15.13
CA ALA A 223 -18.08 5.49 14.93
C ALA A 223 -17.04 5.42 16.05
N PRO A 224 -16.70 4.22 16.56
CA PRO A 224 -15.60 4.08 17.49
C PRO A 224 -14.31 4.65 16.87
N ALA A 225 -13.58 5.42 17.66
CA ALA A 225 -12.34 6.07 17.26
C ALA A 225 -11.38 5.03 16.66
N GLN A 226 -10.97 5.25 15.42
CA GLN A 226 -9.88 4.49 14.81
C GLN A 226 -8.59 4.83 15.54
N PRO A 227 -7.67 3.86 15.75
CA PRO A 227 -6.35 4.16 16.28
C PRO A 227 -5.65 5.14 15.32
N ASP A 228 -5.20 6.25 15.86
CA ASP A 228 -4.40 7.23 15.11
C ASP A 228 -3.08 6.59 14.67
N ASP A 229 -2.89 6.42 13.37
CA ASP A 229 -1.60 6.10 12.75
C ASP A 229 -0.67 7.35 12.75
N SER A 230 -0.63 8.07 13.86
CA SER A 230 0.32 9.16 14.00
C SER A 230 1.72 8.57 14.22
N ILE A 231 2.72 9.14 13.55
CA ILE A 231 4.15 8.82 13.74
C ILE A 231 4.56 8.93 15.23
N VAL A 232 3.78 9.64 16.02
CA VAL A 232 3.88 9.73 17.47
C VAL A 232 2.90 8.74 18.11
N SER A 233 3.19 7.45 18.03
CA SER A 233 2.44 6.44 18.77
C SER A 233 2.73 6.55 20.27
N GLY A 234 1.80 6.09 21.11
CA GLY A 234 2.02 6.03 22.55
C GLY A 234 3.33 5.31 22.94
N VAL A 235 3.75 4.33 22.14
CA VAL A 235 5.03 3.63 22.29
C VAL A 235 6.22 4.57 22.05
N THR A 236 6.14 5.47 21.06
CA THR A 236 7.20 6.45 20.77
C THR A 236 7.33 7.47 21.92
N VAL A 237 6.21 7.95 22.46
CA VAL A 237 6.21 8.86 23.61
C VAL A 237 6.76 8.20 24.85
N ILE A 238 6.36 6.97 25.16
CA ILE A 238 6.89 6.19 26.29
C ILE A 238 8.39 5.94 26.10
N GLY A 239 8.83 5.57 24.89
CA GLY A 239 10.24 5.34 24.58
C GLY A 239 11.10 6.59 24.80
N LEU A 240 10.63 7.75 24.33
CA LEU A 240 11.29 9.04 24.55
C LEU A 240 11.34 9.42 26.04
N ALA A 241 10.23 9.25 26.78
CA ALA A 241 10.19 9.55 28.20
C ALA A 241 11.17 8.67 29.01
N ILE A 242 11.21 7.38 28.73
CA ILE A 242 12.17 6.45 29.34
C ILE A 242 13.62 6.85 28.96
N GLY A 243 13.85 7.21 27.70
CA GLY A 243 15.14 7.68 27.23
C GLY A 243 15.62 8.93 27.97
N PHE A 244 14.75 9.93 28.16
CA PHE A 244 15.08 11.15 28.91
C PHE A 244 15.38 10.87 30.38
N VAL A 245 14.63 10.01 31.06
CA VAL A 245 14.87 9.63 32.45
C VAL A 245 16.14 8.79 32.59
N ALA A 246 16.41 7.91 31.64
CA ALA A 246 17.58 7.04 31.67
C ALA A 246 18.89 7.78 31.24
N ALA A 247 18.81 8.86 30.46
CA ALA A 247 19.96 9.55 29.90
C ALA A 247 21.00 10.01 30.96
N PRO A 248 20.65 10.64 32.08
CA PRO A 248 21.62 11.05 33.10
C PRO A 248 22.32 9.85 33.75
N TRP A 249 21.59 8.76 33.96
CA TRP A 249 22.13 7.52 34.52
C TRP A 249 23.09 6.83 33.54
N LEU A 250 22.68 6.73 32.26
CA LEU A 250 23.52 6.20 31.18
C LEU A 250 24.80 7.05 30.99
N ALA A 251 24.66 8.37 31.00
CA ALA A 251 25.80 9.28 30.88
C ALA A 251 26.81 9.06 32.03
N LYS A 252 26.36 8.86 33.25
CA LYS A 252 27.22 8.50 34.38
C LYS A 252 27.86 7.10 34.23
N ARG A 253 27.10 6.14 33.75
CA ARG A 253 27.54 4.73 33.61
C ARG A 253 28.64 4.60 32.54
N PHE A 254 28.59 5.37 31.49
CA PHE A 254 29.52 5.35 30.38
C PHE A 254 30.53 6.53 30.37
N ALA A 255 30.57 7.31 31.44
CA ALA A 255 31.50 8.42 31.56
C ALA A 255 32.97 7.94 31.50
N GLY A 256 33.71 8.53 30.54
CA GLY A 256 35.12 8.22 30.33
C GLY A 256 35.39 6.98 29.46
N MET A 257 34.37 6.30 28.97
CA MET A 257 34.54 5.16 28.06
C MET A 257 34.58 5.61 26.61
N SER A 258 35.41 4.97 25.80
CA SER A 258 35.42 5.17 24.35
C SER A 258 34.17 4.54 23.71
N ALA A 259 33.82 4.98 22.49
CA ALA A 259 32.67 4.43 21.76
C ALA A 259 32.76 2.90 21.58
N GLY A 260 33.97 2.36 21.37
CA GLY A 260 34.20 0.92 21.24
C GLY A 260 33.92 0.16 22.53
N GLU A 261 34.34 0.70 23.68
CA GLU A 261 34.09 0.10 24.99
C GLU A 261 32.62 0.12 25.38
N ILE A 262 31.89 1.19 25.00
CA ILE A 262 30.44 1.28 25.20
C ILE A 262 29.72 0.18 24.41
N VAL A 263 30.05 0.03 23.13
CA VAL A 263 29.48 -1.02 22.27
C VAL A 263 29.79 -2.42 22.83
N ALA A 264 31.02 -2.66 23.21
CA ALA A 264 31.42 -3.96 23.80
C ALA A 264 30.62 -4.28 25.09
N THR A 265 30.47 -3.30 25.97
CA THR A 265 29.69 -3.46 27.21
C THR A 265 28.21 -3.74 26.93
N ILE A 266 27.61 -3.08 25.96
CA ILE A 266 26.21 -3.30 25.56
C ILE A 266 26.04 -4.71 24.99
N LEU A 267 26.95 -5.16 24.12
CA LEU A 267 26.88 -6.49 23.52
C LEU A 267 27.07 -7.59 24.58
N GLU A 268 27.97 -7.42 25.55
CA GLU A 268 28.16 -8.36 26.63
C GLU A 268 26.91 -8.47 27.51
N GLN A 269 26.27 -7.34 27.86
CA GLN A 269 25.03 -7.34 28.62
C GLN A 269 23.89 -8.00 27.81
N ALA A 270 23.78 -7.75 26.54
CA ALA A 270 22.78 -8.37 25.67
C ALA A 270 22.97 -9.88 25.60
N ALA A 271 24.21 -10.37 25.45
CA ALA A 271 24.52 -11.80 25.45
C ALA A 271 24.16 -12.46 26.80
N HIS A 272 24.40 -11.76 27.91
CA HIS A 272 23.99 -12.25 29.24
C HIS A 272 22.48 -12.41 29.37
N TRP A 273 21.69 -11.41 28.91
CA TRP A 273 20.23 -11.50 28.94
C TRP A 273 19.70 -12.61 28.06
N VAL A 274 20.25 -12.78 26.85
CA VAL A 274 19.90 -13.89 25.95
C VAL A 274 20.17 -15.24 26.66
N GLY A 275 21.30 -15.37 27.31
CA GLY A 275 21.63 -16.57 28.09
C GLY A 275 20.61 -16.88 29.20
N LEU A 276 20.14 -15.86 29.92
CA LEU A 276 19.11 -16.03 30.96
C LEU A 276 17.76 -16.46 30.36
N VAL A 277 17.37 -15.86 29.24
CA VAL A 277 16.12 -16.23 28.55
C VAL A 277 16.16 -17.67 28.07
N VAL A 278 17.26 -18.11 27.47
CA VAL A 278 17.45 -19.50 27.02
C VAL A 278 17.39 -20.49 28.22
N GLN A 279 18.00 -20.12 29.33
CA GLN A 279 17.92 -20.96 30.55
C GLN A 279 16.49 -21.05 31.12
N LEU A 280 15.75 -19.93 31.12
CA LEU A 280 14.35 -19.90 31.55
C LEU A 280 13.46 -20.75 30.65
N LEU A 281 13.61 -20.61 29.33
CA LEU A 281 12.90 -21.42 28.36
C LEU A 281 13.23 -22.91 28.51
N GLY A 282 14.49 -23.25 28.72
CA GLY A 282 14.91 -24.63 28.98
C GLY A 282 14.29 -25.23 30.26
N LYS A 283 14.15 -24.42 31.32
CA LYS A 283 13.42 -24.83 32.53
C LYS A 283 11.93 -25.04 32.30
N LEU A 284 11.30 -24.14 31.54
CA LEU A 284 9.90 -24.23 31.14
C LEU A 284 9.61 -25.49 30.31
N VAL A 285 10.44 -25.78 29.33
CA VAL A 285 10.34 -27.00 28.51
C VAL A 285 10.46 -28.24 29.36
N LYS A 286 11.43 -28.31 30.30
CA LYS A 286 11.57 -29.43 31.23
C LYS A 286 10.37 -29.59 32.17
N MET A 287 9.74 -28.49 32.57
CA MET A 287 8.55 -28.50 33.43
C MET A 287 7.30 -29.01 32.68
N VAL A 288 7.19 -28.70 31.41
CA VAL A 288 6.09 -29.15 30.54
C VAL A 288 6.31 -30.62 30.12
N SER A 289 7.53 -31.01 29.76
CA SER A 289 7.88 -32.37 29.34
C SER A 289 7.87 -33.38 30.49
N GLY A 290 8.03 -32.95 31.75
CA GLY A 290 8.09 -33.82 32.92
C GLY A 290 6.73 -34.33 33.43
N LYS A 291 5.61 -34.00 32.79
CA LYS A 291 4.25 -34.38 33.23
C LYS A 291 3.53 -35.42 32.36
N SER A 292 4.22 -36.16 31.54
CA SER A 292 3.58 -37.21 30.70
C SER A 292 4.18 -38.58 30.94
N ALA A 293 3.97 -39.10 32.15
CA ALA A 293 4.03 -40.55 32.42
C ALA A 293 2.72 -40.95 33.10
N ILE A 294 1.65 -41.12 32.31
CA ILE A 294 0.46 -41.86 32.73
C ILE A 294 0.82 -43.33 32.59
N ALA A 295 1.06 -43.99 33.71
CA ALA A 295 1.19 -45.45 33.79
C ALA A 295 -0.21 -46.05 33.46
N LEU A 296 -0.27 -46.88 32.43
CA LEU A 296 -1.41 -47.75 32.17
C LEU A 296 -1.41 -48.91 33.17
N PRO A 297 -2.57 -49.30 33.75
CA PRO A 297 -2.63 -50.45 34.64
C PRO A 297 -2.49 -51.75 33.84
N ASP A 298 -1.60 -52.63 34.31
CA ASP A 298 -1.44 -53.99 33.83
C ASP A 298 -2.75 -54.79 34.06
N LYS A 299 -3.11 -55.58 33.04
CA LYS A 299 -4.10 -56.64 33.14
C LYS A 299 -3.40 -57.94 33.30
#